data_73dce06312b2740524015cf1dc5bc8b2
#
_entry.id   73dce06312b2740524015cf1dc5bc8b2
#
_cell.length_a   1.000
_cell.length_b   1.000
_cell.length_c   1.000
_cell.angle_alpha   90.00
_cell.angle_beta   90.00
_cell.angle_gamma   90.00
#
_symmetry.space_group_name_H-M   'P 1'
#
loop_
_entity.id
_entity.type
_entity.pdbx_description
1 polymer ?
#
loop_
_entity_poly.entity_id
_entity_poly.type
_entity_poly.pdbx_seq_one_letter_code
_entity_poly.pdbx_strand_id
1 'polypeptide(L)'
;MCIRDRALDYDLTILGTSDIHDIVDWQYRIPSGGHRPVTLVFAREKNEKALKKALLNGQTVVWYDKKLIGKSDHLLPLINSSLKIESAHYISATTIAHVVISNNSDAPYTMRNQSEYDFYSGTNLITVPPHGSTIIDVRTLTKKRKFELQFEVLNALVKPDTHPLFRIVVRPKQ
;
A
#
# COMPACT_ATOMS: atom_id res chain seq x y z
N MET A 1 21.69 -7.27 -10.41
CA MET A 1 20.36 -6.89 -10.91
C MET A 1 19.47 -8.12 -10.83
N CYS A 2 18.36 -8.04 -10.12
CA CYS A 2 17.42 -9.14 -9.87
C CYS A 2 16.50 -9.37 -11.10
N ILE A 3 15.98 -10.59 -11.30
CA ILE A 3 14.99 -10.90 -12.36
C ILE A 3 13.77 -9.96 -12.26
N ARG A 4 13.30 -9.70 -11.05
CA ARG A 4 12.23 -8.73 -10.75
C ARG A 4 12.52 -7.35 -11.35
N ASP A 5 13.73 -6.84 -11.17
CA ASP A 5 14.11 -5.50 -11.59
C ASP A 5 14.09 -5.39 -13.13
N ARG A 6 14.61 -6.41 -13.81
CA ARG A 6 14.51 -6.51 -15.27
C ARG A 6 13.08 -6.58 -15.76
N ALA A 7 12.21 -7.34 -15.10
CA ALA A 7 10.80 -7.45 -15.49
C ALA A 7 10.08 -6.08 -15.41
N LEU A 8 10.36 -5.28 -14.37
CA LEU A 8 9.82 -3.93 -14.24
C LEU A 8 10.40 -2.96 -15.29
N ASP A 9 11.70 -3.02 -15.56
CA ASP A 9 12.37 -2.16 -16.55
C ASP A 9 11.91 -2.42 -17.99
N TYR A 10 11.67 -3.70 -18.34
CA TYR A 10 11.21 -4.10 -19.67
C TYR A 10 9.68 -4.19 -19.80
N ASP A 11 8.95 -3.66 -18.82
CA ASP A 11 7.48 -3.65 -18.81
C ASP A 11 6.83 -5.05 -18.94
N LEU A 12 7.51 -6.08 -18.45
CA LEU A 12 7.00 -7.45 -18.49
C LEU A 12 5.94 -7.69 -17.40
N THR A 13 5.10 -8.70 -17.65
CA THR A 13 4.17 -9.19 -16.62
C THR A 13 4.94 -9.89 -15.51
N ILE A 14 4.71 -9.49 -14.26
CA ILE A 14 5.31 -10.12 -13.09
C ILE A 14 4.29 -11.08 -12.48
N LEU A 15 4.72 -12.31 -12.27
CA LEU A 15 3.95 -13.34 -11.56
C LEU A 15 4.75 -13.82 -10.35
N GLY A 16 4.10 -13.84 -9.19
CA GLY A 16 4.62 -14.44 -7.97
C GLY A 16 4.15 -15.88 -7.86
N THR A 17 5.09 -16.81 -7.91
CA THR A 17 4.83 -18.24 -7.76
C THR A 17 5.55 -18.79 -6.54
N SER A 18 5.04 -19.88 -5.97
CA SER A 18 5.57 -20.42 -4.71
C SER A 18 6.81 -21.30 -4.91
N ASP A 19 7.03 -21.86 -6.11
CA ASP A 19 8.12 -22.82 -6.39
C ASP A 19 8.25 -23.89 -5.28
N ILE A 20 7.11 -24.44 -4.86
CA ILE A 20 7.05 -25.30 -3.69
C ILE A 20 7.42 -26.74 -4.04
N HIS A 21 8.31 -27.33 -3.23
CA HIS A 21 8.77 -28.70 -3.38
C HIS A 21 8.49 -29.54 -2.13
N ASP A 22 7.89 -28.94 -1.09
CA ASP A 22 7.62 -29.55 0.20
C ASP A 22 6.21 -29.15 0.71
N ILE A 23 5.91 -29.45 1.96
CA ILE A 23 4.62 -29.10 2.56
C ILE A 23 4.49 -27.59 2.69
N VAL A 24 3.46 -27.02 2.03
CA VAL A 24 3.18 -25.58 1.93
C VAL A 24 3.18 -24.92 3.30
N ASP A 25 2.47 -25.52 4.25
CA ASP A 25 2.27 -24.95 5.59
C ASP A 25 3.59 -24.80 6.36
N TRP A 26 4.52 -25.70 6.17
CA TRP A 26 5.83 -25.66 6.82
C TRP A 26 6.77 -24.66 6.18
N GLN A 27 6.85 -24.69 4.85
CA GLN A 27 7.75 -23.81 4.09
C GLN A 27 7.40 -22.33 4.27
N TYR A 28 6.11 -22.01 4.29
CA TYR A 28 5.63 -20.62 4.42
C TYR A 28 5.08 -20.27 5.79
N ARG A 29 5.20 -21.17 6.78
CA ARG A 29 4.73 -20.93 8.16
C ARG A 29 3.29 -20.43 8.22
N ILE A 30 2.39 -21.02 7.41
CA ILE A 30 0.99 -20.62 7.29
C ILE A 30 0.30 -20.53 8.66
N PRO A 31 0.43 -21.51 9.59
CA PRO A 31 -0.19 -21.45 10.90
C PRO A 31 0.28 -20.25 11.77
N SER A 32 1.44 -19.66 11.44
CA SER A 32 2.01 -18.49 12.13
C SER A 32 1.72 -17.18 11.40
N GLY A 33 0.76 -17.15 10.47
CA GLY A 33 0.39 -15.96 9.71
C GLY A 33 1.27 -15.66 8.49
N GLY A 34 2.16 -16.59 8.11
CA GLY A 34 2.89 -16.51 6.86
C GLY A 34 2.01 -16.83 5.65
N HIS A 35 2.41 -16.40 4.48
CA HIS A 35 1.73 -16.74 3.23
C HIS A 35 2.74 -16.97 2.08
N ARG A 36 2.35 -17.81 1.14
CA ARG A 36 3.11 -17.99 -0.10
C ARG A 36 2.99 -16.76 -1.00
N PRO A 37 3.88 -16.58 -1.99
CA PRO A 37 3.70 -15.54 -2.99
C PRO A 37 2.33 -15.63 -3.66
N VAL A 38 1.67 -14.49 -3.81
CA VAL A 38 0.34 -14.37 -4.42
C VAL A 38 0.43 -13.40 -5.57
N THR A 39 -0.16 -13.76 -6.71
CA THR A 39 -0.37 -12.84 -7.83
C THR A 39 -1.80 -12.31 -7.77
N LEU A 40 -1.94 -11.03 -7.48
CA LEU A 40 -3.21 -10.30 -7.60
C LEU A 40 -3.41 -9.94 -9.06
N VAL A 41 -4.56 -10.29 -9.64
CA VAL A 41 -4.87 -10.05 -11.07
C VAL A 41 -6.05 -9.10 -11.18
N PHE A 42 -5.88 -8.00 -11.91
CA PHE A 42 -6.91 -6.98 -12.09
C PHE A 42 -7.71 -7.26 -13.36
N ALA A 43 -8.69 -8.13 -13.27
CA ALA A 43 -9.62 -8.47 -14.34
C ALA A 43 -10.96 -7.75 -14.17
N ARG A 44 -11.60 -7.34 -15.28
CA ARG A 44 -12.91 -6.68 -15.24
C ARG A 44 -14.04 -7.62 -14.85
N GLU A 45 -13.88 -8.90 -15.12
CA GLU A 45 -14.87 -9.94 -14.88
C GLU A 45 -14.18 -11.20 -14.34
N LYS A 46 -14.92 -11.99 -13.56
CA LYS A 46 -14.45 -13.26 -13.00
C LYS A 46 -14.69 -14.41 -13.97
N ASN A 47 -14.03 -14.37 -15.14
CA ASN A 47 -14.06 -15.44 -16.14
C ASN A 47 -12.68 -15.66 -16.77
N GLU A 48 -12.51 -16.81 -17.42
CA GLU A 48 -11.23 -17.24 -18.02
C GLU A 48 -10.69 -16.22 -19.05
N LYS A 49 -11.56 -15.70 -19.94
CA LYS A 49 -11.17 -14.77 -20.99
C LYS A 49 -10.65 -13.45 -20.43
N ALA A 50 -11.32 -12.89 -19.39
CA ALA A 50 -10.91 -11.66 -18.74
C ALA A 50 -9.62 -11.87 -17.93
N LEU A 51 -9.49 -13.01 -17.24
CA LEU A 51 -8.28 -13.38 -16.53
C LEU A 51 -7.07 -13.51 -17.46
N LYS A 52 -7.21 -14.28 -18.56
CA LYS A 52 -6.16 -14.43 -19.55
C LYS A 52 -5.74 -13.08 -20.16
N LYS A 53 -6.70 -12.23 -20.50
CA LYS A 53 -6.43 -10.87 -20.99
C LYS A 53 -5.66 -10.03 -19.99
N ALA A 54 -6.05 -10.06 -18.71
CA ALA A 54 -5.39 -9.31 -17.65
C ALA A 54 -3.94 -9.77 -17.44
N LEU A 55 -3.70 -11.09 -17.42
CA LEU A 55 -2.37 -11.66 -17.33
C LEU A 55 -1.48 -11.26 -18.51
N LEU A 56 -1.97 -11.37 -19.74
CA LEU A 56 -1.21 -10.99 -20.95
C LEU A 56 -0.90 -9.48 -21.01
N ASN A 57 -1.75 -8.64 -20.43
CA ASN A 57 -1.56 -7.19 -20.37
C ASN A 57 -0.75 -6.72 -19.15
N GLY A 58 -0.22 -7.63 -18.34
CA GLY A 58 0.56 -7.28 -17.15
C GLY A 58 -0.24 -6.57 -16.06
N GLN A 59 -1.56 -6.82 -16.01
CA GLN A 59 -2.45 -6.25 -15.00
C GLN A 59 -2.33 -7.05 -13.68
N THR A 60 -1.13 -7.06 -13.11
CA THR A 60 -0.78 -7.88 -11.95
C THR A 60 -0.02 -7.09 -10.90
N VAL A 61 -0.18 -7.50 -9.64
CA VAL A 61 0.66 -7.12 -8.51
C VAL A 61 1.02 -8.39 -7.75
N VAL A 62 2.30 -8.58 -7.49
CA VAL A 62 2.79 -9.66 -6.63
C VAL A 62 2.78 -9.20 -5.19
N TRP A 63 2.20 -10.00 -4.33
CA TRP A 63 2.27 -9.85 -2.89
C TRP A 63 3.03 -11.02 -2.28
N TYR A 64 4.13 -10.73 -1.60
CA TYR A 64 4.92 -11.72 -0.90
C TYR A 64 5.56 -11.13 0.35
N ASP A 65 5.46 -11.85 1.45
CA ASP A 65 5.82 -11.36 2.79
C ASP A 65 5.05 -10.07 3.06
N LYS A 66 5.71 -8.97 3.28
CA LYS A 66 5.08 -7.65 3.47
C LYS A 66 5.20 -6.75 2.25
N LYS A 67 5.69 -7.27 1.12
CA LYS A 67 6.02 -6.48 -0.07
C LYS A 67 4.98 -6.62 -1.17
N LEU A 68 4.66 -5.51 -1.81
CA LEU A 68 3.84 -5.42 -3.01
C LEU A 68 4.73 -4.99 -4.18
N ILE A 69 4.68 -5.71 -5.30
CA ILE A 69 5.52 -5.44 -6.46
C ILE A 69 4.65 -5.44 -7.71
N GLY A 70 4.65 -4.35 -8.45
CA GLY A 70 3.85 -4.25 -9.67
C GLY A 70 3.97 -2.91 -10.36
N LYS A 71 3.39 -2.80 -11.54
CA LYS A 71 3.34 -1.54 -12.29
C LYS A 71 2.54 -0.48 -11.51
N SER A 72 2.94 0.78 -11.65
CA SER A 72 2.30 1.92 -10.97
C SER A 72 0.80 1.98 -11.23
N ASP A 73 0.37 1.69 -12.49
CA ASP A 73 -1.02 1.75 -12.93
C ASP A 73 -1.95 0.75 -12.23
N HIS A 74 -1.39 -0.27 -11.57
CA HIS A 74 -2.16 -1.28 -10.82
C HIS A 74 -1.90 -1.16 -9.32
N LEU A 75 -0.66 -0.85 -8.94
CA LEU A 75 -0.26 -0.76 -7.54
C LEU A 75 -0.85 0.45 -6.82
N LEU A 76 -0.85 1.64 -7.47
CA LEU A 76 -1.46 2.84 -6.87
C LEU A 76 -2.98 2.72 -6.67
N PRO A 77 -3.79 2.26 -7.64
CA PRO A 77 -5.21 1.97 -7.40
C PRO A 77 -5.45 0.95 -6.28
N LEU A 78 -4.60 -0.09 -6.16
CA LEU A 78 -4.68 -1.05 -5.07
C LEU A 78 -4.48 -0.35 -3.71
N ILE A 79 -3.43 0.45 -3.55
CA ILE A 79 -3.15 1.21 -2.34
C ILE A 79 -4.32 2.18 -2.03
N ASN A 80 -4.80 2.92 -3.05
CA ASN A 80 -5.91 3.86 -2.92
C ASN A 80 -7.23 3.18 -2.48
N SER A 81 -7.47 1.94 -2.90
CA SER A 81 -8.65 1.18 -2.49
C SER A 81 -8.51 0.57 -1.10
N SER A 82 -7.28 0.33 -0.66
CA SER A 82 -6.97 -0.29 0.63
C SER A 82 -6.97 0.70 1.80
N LEU A 83 -6.49 1.92 1.56
CA LEU A 83 -6.31 2.95 2.59
C LEU A 83 -7.37 4.04 2.50
N LYS A 84 -7.94 4.43 3.64
CA LYS A 84 -8.91 5.53 3.71
C LYS A 84 -8.74 6.33 5.01
N ILE A 85 -9.17 7.59 4.98
CA ILE A 85 -9.36 8.37 6.21
C ILE A 85 -10.67 7.90 6.85
N GLU A 86 -10.56 7.29 8.01
CA GLU A 86 -11.71 6.85 8.80
C GLU A 86 -12.32 8.02 9.56
N SER A 87 -11.47 8.82 10.19
CA SER A 87 -11.89 10.05 10.85
C SER A 87 -10.77 11.09 10.86
N ALA A 88 -11.15 12.36 10.93
CA ALA A 88 -10.23 13.47 11.16
C ALA A 88 -10.94 14.58 11.90
N HIS A 89 -10.29 15.17 12.91
CA HIS A 89 -10.75 16.34 13.66
C HIS A 89 -9.56 17.10 14.26
N TYR A 90 -9.75 18.37 14.58
CA TYR A 90 -8.74 19.13 15.30
C TYR A 90 -8.82 18.88 16.81
N ILE A 91 -7.67 18.69 17.45
CA ILE A 91 -7.57 18.63 18.90
C ILE A 91 -7.97 20.02 19.44
N SER A 92 -8.80 20.04 20.49
CA SER A 92 -9.38 21.27 21.05
C SER A 92 -8.30 22.35 21.31
N ALA A 93 -8.59 23.57 20.91
CA ALA A 93 -7.73 24.77 21.04
C ALA A 93 -6.34 24.65 20.35
N THR A 94 -6.15 23.71 19.42
CA THR A 94 -4.88 23.52 18.71
C THR A 94 -5.06 23.60 17.19
N THR A 95 -3.92 23.60 16.47
CA THR A 95 -3.83 23.41 15.01
C THR A 95 -3.35 21.99 14.64
N ILE A 96 -3.46 21.05 15.58
CA ILE A 96 -3.09 19.65 15.38
C ILE A 96 -4.33 18.88 14.93
N ALA A 97 -4.28 18.32 13.75
CA ALA A 97 -5.31 17.45 13.21
C ALA A 97 -5.04 15.98 13.61
N HIS A 98 -5.93 15.41 14.42
CA HIS A 98 -5.96 13.99 14.75
C HIS A 98 -6.59 13.25 13.58
N VAL A 99 -5.82 12.39 12.90
CA VAL A 99 -6.22 11.69 11.69
C VAL A 99 -6.09 10.19 11.89
N VAL A 100 -7.16 9.46 11.64
CA VAL A 100 -7.18 7.99 11.66
C VAL A 100 -7.16 7.48 10.23
N ILE A 101 -6.11 6.73 9.88
CA ILE A 101 -5.98 6.05 8.59
C ILE A 101 -6.28 4.58 8.81
N SER A 102 -7.25 4.02 8.09
CA SER A 102 -7.61 2.60 8.16
C SER A 102 -7.20 1.87 6.89
N ASN A 103 -6.89 0.58 7.04
CA ASN A 103 -6.52 -0.36 5.98
C ASN A 103 -7.51 -1.52 5.96
N ASN A 104 -8.14 -1.76 4.83
CA ASN A 104 -9.13 -2.84 4.64
C ASN A 104 -8.56 -4.05 3.88
N SER A 105 -7.23 -4.11 3.69
CA SER A 105 -6.55 -5.20 2.98
C SER A 105 -5.75 -6.10 3.92
N ASP A 106 -5.35 -7.26 3.42
CA ASP A 106 -4.50 -8.22 4.15
C ASP A 106 -3.02 -7.78 4.20
N ALA A 107 -2.59 -6.86 3.34
CA ALA A 107 -1.21 -6.37 3.31
C ALA A 107 -1.03 -5.16 4.25
N PRO A 108 0.03 -5.10 5.07
CA PRO A 108 0.37 -3.88 5.81
C PRO A 108 0.91 -2.82 4.87
N TYR A 109 0.81 -1.54 5.24
CA TYR A 109 1.45 -0.44 4.52
C TYR A 109 2.41 0.31 5.44
N THR A 110 3.70 0.24 5.11
CA THR A 110 4.75 1.03 5.76
C THR A 110 5.05 2.24 4.91
N MET A 111 4.81 3.43 5.46
CA MET A 111 4.79 4.67 4.70
C MET A 111 5.69 5.73 5.36
N ARG A 112 6.43 6.45 4.54
CA ARG A 112 7.22 7.62 4.94
C ARG A 112 6.48 8.89 4.56
N ASN A 113 6.30 9.81 5.50
CA ASN A 113 5.72 11.12 5.24
C ASN A 113 6.58 11.92 4.24
N GLN A 114 5.94 12.39 3.18
CA GLN A 114 6.49 13.27 2.15
C GLN A 114 5.62 14.54 2.00
N SER A 115 4.74 14.79 2.97
CA SER A 115 3.86 15.95 2.99
C SER A 115 4.63 17.21 3.42
N GLU A 116 4.04 18.37 3.17
CA GLU A 116 4.49 19.65 3.75
C GLU A 116 4.26 19.76 5.27
N TYR A 117 3.58 18.77 5.88
CA TYR A 117 3.18 18.76 7.29
C TYR A 117 4.03 17.79 8.10
N ASP A 118 4.46 18.24 9.28
CA ASP A 118 5.12 17.39 10.25
C ASP A 118 4.10 16.66 11.13
N PHE A 119 4.48 15.48 11.61
CA PHE A 119 3.71 14.77 12.63
C PHE A 119 4.14 15.18 14.03
N TYR A 120 3.17 15.33 14.93
CA TYR A 120 3.43 15.74 16.32
C TYR A 120 4.34 14.77 17.06
N SER A 121 4.29 13.48 16.76
CA SER A 121 5.16 12.44 17.31
C SER A 121 6.64 12.57 16.93
N GLY A 122 6.97 13.44 15.97
CA GLY A 122 8.34 13.62 15.48
C GLY A 122 8.85 12.50 14.59
N THR A 123 8.07 11.43 14.36
CA THR A 123 8.41 10.37 13.41
C THR A 123 7.75 10.60 12.07
N ASN A 124 8.52 10.44 10.99
CA ASN A 124 8.00 10.51 9.62
C ASN A 124 7.65 9.13 9.04
N LEU A 125 7.74 8.08 9.86
CA LEU A 125 7.46 6.70 9.46
C LEU A 125 6.23 6.19 10.20
N ILE A 126 5.25 5.65 9.43
CA ILE A 126 4.05 5.04 9.98
C ILE A 126 3.83 3.66 9.33
N THR A 127 3.16 2.78 10.06
CA THR A 127 2.68 1.51 9.52
C THR A 127 1.19 1.38 9.81
N VAL A 128 0.40 1.16 8.77
CA VAL A 128 -1.03 0.82 8.89
C VAL A 128 -1.17 -0.69 8.79
N PRO A 129 -1.54 -1.39 9.88
CA PRO A 129 -1.61 -2.84 9.89
C PRO A 129 -2.74 -3.38 9.00
N PRO A 130 -2.69 -4.67 8.60
CA PRO A 130 -3.80 -5.32 7.92
C PRO A 130 -5.08 -5.22 8.74
N HIS A 131 -6.22 -4.94 8.09
CA HIS A 131 -7.55 -4.83 8.72
C HIS A 131 -7.57 -3.98 10.00
N GLY A 132 -6.68 -2.99 10.08
CA GLY A 132 -6.52 -2.13 11.24
C GLY A 132 -6.38 -0.66 10.88
N SER A 133 -6.10 0.14 11.87
CA SER A 133 -5.92 1.58 11.71
C SER A 133 -4.69 2.10 12.46
N THR A 134 -4.22 3.26 12.03
CA THR A 134 -3.12 4.00 12.66
C THR A 134 -3.53 5.44 12.82
N ILE A 135 -3.19 6.00 13.97
CA ILE A 135 -3.46 7.40 14.31
C ILE A 135 -2.20 8.22 14.03
N ILE A 136 -2.39 9.37 13.39
CA ILE A 136 -1.34 10.39 13.22
C ILE A 136 -1.88 11.75 13.63
N ASP A 137 -1.07 12.49 14.35
CA ASP A 137 -1.35 13.87 14.76
C ASP A 137 -0.55 14.83 13.86
N VAL A 138 -1.23 15.53 12.97
CA VAL A 138 -0.65 16.35 11.90
C VAL A 138 -0.64 17.83 12.31
N ARG A 139 0.53 18.47 12.29
CA ARG A 139 0.69 19.92 12.52
C ARG A 139 0.36 20.69 11.25
N THR A 140 -0.78 21.38 11.21
CA THR A 140 -1.22 22.13 10.03
C THR A 140 -0.95 23.64 10.08
N LEU A 141 -0.31 24.13 11.15
CA LEU A 141 -0.02 25.54 11.45
C LEU A 141 -1.27 26.41 11.58
N THR A 142 -2.27 26.22 10.74
CA THR A 142 -3.60 26.86 10.78
C THR A 142 -4.68 25.80 10.57
N LYS A 143 -5.90 26.02 11.12
CA LYS A 143 -7.02 25.10 10.87
C LYS A 143 -7.45 25.17 9.41
N LYS A 144 -7.34 24.07 8.70
CA LYS A 144 -7.72 23.91 7.30
C LYS A 144 -8.98 23.05 7.17
N ARG A 145 -9.90 23.39 6.29
CA ARG A 145 -11.08 22.56 5.97
C ARG A 145 -10.72 21.32 5.19
N LYS A 146 -9.60 21.39 4.45
CA LYS A 146 -9.08 20.31 3.60
C LYS A 146 -7.57 20.47 3.46
N PHE A 147 -6.84 19.36 3.54
CA PHE A 147 -5.42 19.31 3.19
C PHE A 147 -5.08 17.91 2.62
N GLU A 148 -3.94 17.79 1.97
CA GLU A 148 -3.47 16.53 1.39
C GLU A 148 -2.25 16.03 2.14
N LEU A 149 -2.24 14.74 2.45
CA LEU A 149 -1.06 14.04 2.93
C LEU A 149 -0.46 13.24 1.77
N GLN A 150 0.84 13.27 1.66
CA GLN A 150 1.61 12.51 0.69
C GLN A 150 2.57 11.57 1.40
N PHE A 151 2.60 10.32 0.96
CA PHE A 151 3.41 9.26 1.53
C PHE A 151 4.18 8.52 0.45
N GLU A 152 5.42 8.18 0.73
CA GLU A 152 6.18 7.18 0.02
C GLU A 152 5.90 5.81 0.64
N VAL A 153 5.40 4.84 -0.13
CA VAL A 153 5.02 3.51 0.39
C VAL A 153 6.19 2.55 0.28
N LEU A 154 6.95 2.42 1.36
CA LEU A 154 8.25 1.75 1.39
C LEU A 154 8.22 0.24 1.14
N ASN A 155 7.10 -0.42 1.43
CA ASN A 155 6.93 -1.84 1.16
C ASN A 155 6.21 -2.12 -0.18
N ALA A 156 6.12 -1.12 -1.06
CA ALA A 156 5.64 -1.25 -2.42
C ALA A 156 6.74 -0.83 -3.41
N LEU A 157 6.87 -1.55 -4.53
CA LEU A 157 7.90 -1.31 -5.55
C LEU A 157 7.24 -1.24 -6.93
N VAL A 158 7.48 -0.12 -7.62
CA VAL A 158 6.99 0.13 -9.00
C VAL A 158 8.10 0.02 -10.05
N LYS A 159 9.34 0.18 -9.63
CA LYS A 159 10.59 -0.02 -10.38
C LYS A 159 11.68 -0.50 -9.42
N PRO A 160 12.87 -0.88 -9.90
CA PRO A 160 14.01 -1.14 -9.02
C PRO A 160 14.21 0.04 -8.06
N ASP A 161 14.24 -0.25 -6.77
CA ASP A 161 14.46 0.70 -5.68
C ASP A 161 13.57 1.97 -5.73
N THR A 162 12.41 1.89 -6.40
CA THR A 162 11.47 3.01 -6.54
C THR A 162 10.14 2.66 -5.87
N HIS A 163 9.77 3.47 -4.89
CA HIS A 163 8.53 3.36 -4.15
C HIS A 163 7.46 4.29 -4.71
N PRO A 164 6.18 3.89 -4.76
CA PRO A 164 5.11 4.75 -5.22
C PRO A 164 4.82 5.86 -4.22
N LEU A 165 4.44 7.03 -4.73
CA LEU A 165 3.91 8.13 -3.94
C LEU A 165 2.38 8.02 -3.87
N PHE A 166 1.86 7.83 -2.67
CA PHE A 166 0.44 7.76 -2.36
C PHE A 166 -0.03 9.10 -1.79
N ARG A 167 -1.19 9.58 -2.25
CA ARG A 167 -1.79 10.83 -1.77
C ARG A 167 -3.18 10.58 -1.23
N ILE A 168 -3.49 11.19 -0.09
CA ILE A 168 -4.79 11.06 0.55
C ILE A 168 -5.28 12.42 1.06
N VAL A 169 -6.55 12.71 0.78
CA VAL A 169 -7.18 13.97 1.17
C VAL A 169 -7.82 13.84 2.53
N VAL A 170 -7.43 14.73 3.44
CA VAL A 170 -7.98 14.84 4.79
C VAL A 170 -8.98 16.01 4.85
N ARG A 171 -10.16 15.76 5.43
CA ARG A 171 -11.20 16.77 5.71
C ARG A 171 -11.57 16.72 7.19
N PRO A 172 -10.86 17.46 8.06
CA PRO A 172 -11.13 17.44 9.48
C PRO A 172 -12.51 18.01 9.80
N LYS A 173 -13.24 17.36 10.70
CA LYS A 173 -14.41 17.96 11.35
C LYS A 173 -13.93 19.12 12.24
N GLN A 174 -14.64 20.22 12.17
CA GLN A 174 -14.37 21.43 12.98
C GLN A 174 -14.95 21.26 14.38
#